data_3cb575f35a9bd731db847b8861124e09
#
_entry.id   3cb575f35a9bd731db847b8861124e09
#
_cell.length_a   1.000
_cell.length_b   1.000
_cell.length_c   1.000
_cell.angle_alpha   90.00
_cell.angle_beta   90.00
_cell.angle_gamma   90.00
#
_symmetry.space_group_name_H-M   'P 1'
#
loop_
_entity.id
_entity.type
_entity.pdbx_description
1 polymer ?
#
loop_
_entity_poly.entity_id
_entity_poly.type
_entity_poly.pdbx_seq_one_letter_code
_entity_poly.pdbx_strand_id
1 'polypeptide(L)'
;MIPVKLAISGQPGTGKTGMVLKIAEMVSDRFSIGGFTTHTIDEDGVMVGIMLRDYITGEEELAASVRWDVKPRVPGRTPEATPLGIRLDTVKRIAVKSVLRAIEENDLILIDEVG
;
A
#
# COMPACT_ATOMS: atom_id res chain seq x y z
N MET A 1 20.78 -7.49 16.79
CA MET A 1 19.36 -7.86 17.06
C MET A 1 18.61 -7.90 15.74
N ILE A 2 17.76 -8.90 15.58
CA ILE A 2 16.94 -9.02 14.37
C ILE A 2 15.71 -8.12 14.56
N PRO A 3 15.48 -7.16 13.67
CA PRO A 3 14.31 -6.30 13.79
C PRO A 3 13.00 -7.08 13.68
N VAL A 4 12.00 -6.66 14.44
CA VAL A 4 10.66 -7.22 14.31
C VAL A 4 10.02 -6.66 13.05
N LYS A 5 9.46 -7.54 12.22
CA LYS A 5 8.77 -7.15 11.00
C LYS A 5 7.29 -7.41 11.14
N LEU A 6 6.48 -6.42 10.77
CA LEU A 6 5.03 -6.51 10.88
C LEU A 6 4.42 -6.26 9.50
N ALA A 7 3.58 -7.19 9.06
CA ALA A 7 2.77 -7.01 7.87
C ALA A 7 1.31 -7.28 8.24
N ILE A 8 0.42 -6.38 7.81
CA ILE A 8 -1.02 -6.54 8.04
C ILE A 8 -1.74 -6.47 6.70
N SER A 9 -2.53 -7.49 6.42
CA SER A 9 -3.35 -7.52 5.21
C SER A 9 -4.80 -7.84 5.59
N GLY A 10 -5.72 -7.55 4.70
CA GLY A 10 -7.13 -7.82 4.91
C GLY A 10 -7.98 -7.27 3.77
N GLN A 11 -9.29 -7.42 3.92
CA GLN A 11 -10.23 -6.98 2.89
C GLN A 11 -10.39 -5.46 2.89
N PRO A 12 -10.52 -4.83 1.70
CA PRO A 12 -10.84 -3.41 1.61
C PRO A 12 -12.14 -3.10 2.34
N GLY A 13 -12.21 -1.92 2.96
CA GLY A 13 -13.43 -1.47 3.63
C GLY A 13 -13.63 -1.99 5.04
N THR A 14 -12.69 -2.74 5.60
CA THR A 14 -12.80 -3.26 6.97
C THR A 14 -12.22 -2.32 8.04
N GLY A 15 -11.73 -1.15 7.63
CA GLY A 15 -11.07 -0.23 8.58
C GLY A 15 -9.64 -0.64 8.89
N LYS A 16 -9.09 -1.59 8.18
CA LYS A 16 -7.75 -2.13 8.42
C LYS A 16 -6.66 -1.05 8.36
N THR A 17 -6.71 -0.18 7.35
CA THR A 17 -5.72 0.89 7.19
C THR A 17 -5.73 1.83 8.39
N GLY A 18 -6.91 2.20 8.88
CA GLY A 18 -7.03 3.04 10.07
C GLY A 18 -6.43 2.37 11.31
N MET A 19 -6.67 1.09 11.48
CA MET A 19 -6.12 0.32 12.59
C MET A 19 -4.60 0.22 12.50
N VAL A 20 -4.07 -0.08 11.32
CA VAL A 20 -2.63 -0.19 11.07
C VAL A 20 -1.93 1.13 11.39
N LEU A 21 -2.47 2.25 10.90
CA LEU A 21 -1.89 3.55 11.15
C LEU A 21 -1.95 3.94 12.63
N LYS A 22 -3.02 3.55 13.32
CA LYS A 22 -3.14 3.80 14.76
C LYS A 22 -2.12 3.01 15.56
N ILE A 23 -1.91 1.74 15.22
CA ILE A 23 -0.89 0.92 15.87
C ILE A 23 0.49 1.50 15.62
N ALA A 24 0.79 1.89 14.37
CA ALA A 24 2.08 2.50 14.04
C ALA A 24 2.33 3.77 14.86
N GLU A 25 1.32 4.63 15.00
CA GLU A 25 1.41 5.83 15.81
C GLU A 25 1.71 5.49 17.28
N MET A 26 1.05 4.47 17.82
CA MET A 26 1.20 4.08 19.24
C MET A 26 2.58 3.54 19.56
N VAL A 27 3.29 2.94 18.62
CA VAL A 27 4.61 2.34 18.85
C VAL A 27 5.76 3.18 18.30
N SER A 28 5.46 4.29 17.63
CA SER A 28 6.47 5.09 16.93
C SER A 28 7.48 5.77 17.85
N ASP A 29 7.18 5.90 19.14
CA ASP A 29 8.11 6.44 20.13
C ASP A 29 9.16 5.42 20.57
N ARG A 30 8.95 4.14 20.30
CA ARG A 30 9.87 3.04 20.67
C ARG A 30 10.53 2.37 19.48
N PHE A 31 9.85 2.37 18.33
CA PHE A 31 10.32 1.67 17.15
C PHE A 31 10.25 2.59 15.95
N SER A 32 11.30 2.57 15.14
CA SER A 32 11.24 3.26 13.85
C SER A 32 10.46 2.41 12.86
N ILE A 33 9.63 3.06 12.04
CA ILE A 33 8.72 2.39 11.13
C ILE A 33 8.95 2.90 9.72
N GLY A 34 9.07 1.97 8.78
CA GLY A 34 9.11 2.28 7.34
C GLY A 34 8.18 1.36 6.59
N GLY A 35 8.06 1.56 5.29
CA GLY A 35 7.21 0.76 4.44
C GLY A 35 6.23 1.62 3.64
N PHE A 36 5.08 1.05 3.29
CA PHE A 36 4.11 1.76 2.47
C PHE A 36 2.68 1.41 2.84
N THR A 37 1.76 2.29 2.43
CA THR A 37 0.32 2.07 2.53
C THR A 37 -0.31 2.17 1.14
N THR A 38 -1.50 1.61 1.00
CA THR A 38 -2.28 1.69 -0.22
C THR A 38 -3.61 2.37 0.07
N HIS A 39 -4.12 3.10 -0.92
CA HIS A 39 -5.44 3.71 -0.87
C HIS A 39 -6.18 3.40 -2.15
N THR A 40 -7.45 3.04 -2.04
CA THR A 40 -8.29 2.90 -3.22
C THR A 40 -8.87 4.25 -3.61
N ILE A 41 -9.04 4.46 -4.91
CA ILE A 41 -9.75 5.61 -5.46
C ILE A 41 -11.08 5.11 -6.00
N ASP A 42 -12.16 5.62 -5.47
CA ASP A 42 -13.50 5.22 -5.88
C ASP A 42 -14.23 6.38 -6.56
N GLU A 43 -14.95 6.06 -7.63
CA GLU A 43 -15.87 6.98 -8.30
C GLU A 43 -17.23 6.31 -8.36
N ASP A 44 -18.25 6.96 -7.78
CA ASP A 44 -19.62 6.44 -7.75
C ASP A 44 -19.70 5.01 -7.20
N GLY A 45 -18.94 4.73 -6.14
CA GLY A 45 -18.92 3.41 -5.52
C GLY A 45 -18.09 2.35 -6.24
N VAL A 46 -17.41 2.72 -7.33
CA VAL A 46 -16.60 1.79 -8.11
C VAL A 46 -15.12 2.14 -7.92
N MET A 47 -14.31 1.13 -7.60
CA MET A 47 -12.87 1.31 -7.49
C MET A 47 -12.27 1.53 -8.87
N VAL A 48 -11.65 2.69 -9.08
CA VAL A 48 -11.07 3.08 -10.36
C VAL A 48 -9.55 3.19 -10.32
N GLY A 49 -8.95 3.17 -9.13
CA GLY A 49 -7.51 3.29 -9.00
C GLY A 49 -6.99 2.85 -7.64
N ILE A 50 -5.68 2.69 -7.56
CA ILE A 50 -4.96 2.37 -6.33
C ILE A 50 -3.74 3.28 -6.24
N MET A 51 -3.65 4.03 -5.12
CA MET A 51 -2.50 4.86 -4.79
C MET A 51 -1.55 4.10 -3.87
N LEU A 52 -0.27 4.28 -4.07
CA LEU A 52 0.77 3.84 -3.13
C LEU A 52 1.38 5.05 -2.45
N ARG A 53 1.64 4.93 -1.15
CA ARG A 53 2.24 6.00 -0.36
C ARG A 53 3.39 5.46 0.48
N ASP A 54 4.55 6.10 0.38
CA ASP A 54 5.69 5.84 1.25
C ASP A 54 5.35 6.35 2.65
N TYR A 55 5.47 5.47 3.65
CA TYR A 55 5.10 5.81 5.02
C TYR A 55 5.99 6.90 5.63
N ILE A 56 7.28 6.91 5.28
CA ILE A 56 8.23 7.88 5.84
C ILE A 56 8.16 9.21 5.12
N THR A 57 8.27 9.20 3.79
CA THR A 57 8.39 10.44 3.01
C THR A 57 7.05 11.08 2.71
N GLY A 58 5.96 10.29 2.74
CA GLY A 58 4.65 10.76 2.32
C GLY A 58 4.49 10.84 0.80
N GLU A 59 5.51 10.46 0.04
CA GLU A 59 5.41 10.42 -1.42
C GLU A 59 4.34 9.43 -1.83
N GLU A 60 3.41 9.87 -2.68
CA GLU A 60 2.37 8.97 -3.18
C GLU A 60 2.18 9.13 -4.67
N GLU A 61 1.77 8.03 -5.30
CA GLU A 61 1.58 7.99 -6.74
C GLU A 61 0.56 6.93 -7.11
N LEU A 62 -0.19 7.19 -8.15
CA LEU A 62 -1.16 6.25 -8.69
C LEU A 62 -0.43 5.05 -9.31
N ALA A 63 -0.68 3.86 -8.78
CA ALA A 63 0.00 2.63 -9.21
C ALA A 63 -0.86 1.77 -10.10
N ALA A 64 -2.19 1.89 -10.01
CA ALA A 64 -3.11 1.11 -10.82
C ALA A 64 -4.32 1.97 -11.20
N SER A 65 -4.86 1.74 -12.39
CA SER A 65 -6.03 2.48 -12.88
C SER A 65 -6.81 1.66 -13.90
N VAL A 66 -8.13 1.80 -13.85
CA VAL A 66 -9.01 1.22 -14.88
C VAL A 66 -8.81 1.87 -16.25
N ARG A 67 -8.21 3.07 -16.29
CA ARG A 67 -7.95 3.81 -17.52
C ARG A 67 -6.69 3.36 -18.24
N TRP A 68 -5.87 2.52 -17.59
CA TRP A 68 -4.61 2.08 -18.17
C TRP A 68 -4.77 0.70 -18.81
N ASP A 69 -4.63 0.65 -20.13
CA ASP A 69 -4.64 -0.59 -20.88
C ASP A 69 -3.21 -1.15 -20.98
N VAL A 70 -2.68 -1.55 -19.84
CA VAL A 70 -1.33 -2.10 -19.72
C VAL A 70 -1.37 -3.40 -18.90
N LYS A 71 -0.36 -4.22 -19.08
CA LYS A 71 -0.18 -5.43 -18.28
C LYS A 71 1.02 -5.26 -17.34
N PRO A 72 1.00 -5.85 -16.15
CA PRO A 72 -0.06 -6.72 -15.62
C PRO A 72 -1.32 -5.96 -15.21
N ARG A 73 -2.38 -6.71 -14.97
CA ARG A 73 -3.66 -6.17 -14.51
C ARG A 73 -4.10 -6.90 -13.25
N VAL A 74 -4.82 -6.21 -12.39
CA VAL A 74 -5.49 -6.83 -11.25
C VAL A 74 -7.00 -6.73 -11.44
N PRO A 75 -7.76 -7.75 -10.96
CA PRO A 75 -9.21 -7.69 -11.07
C PRO A 75 -9.78 -6.59 -10.18
N GLY A 76 -10.95 -6.07 -10.57
CA GLY A 76 -11.73 -5.18 -9.72
C GLY A 76 -12.37 -5.96 -8.56
N ARG A 77 -13.19 -5.25 -7.77
CA ARG A 77 -13.84 -5.85 -6.58
C ARG A 77 -14.90 -6.89 -6.92
N THR A 78 -15.47 -6.84 -8.12
CA THR A 78 -16.48 -7.79 -8.57
C THR A 78 -16.05 -8.41 -9.90
N PRO A 79 -16.60 -9.60 -10.26
CA PRO A 79 -16.26 -10.24 -11.53
C PRO A 79 -16.55 -9.38 -12.77
N GLU A 80 -17.54 -8.48 -12.68
CA GLU A 80 -17.95 -7.62 -13.79
C GLU A 80 -17.15 -6.33 -13.85
N ALA A 81 -16.37 -6.02 -12.80
CA ALA A 81 -15.64 -4.76 -12.73
C ALA A 81 -14.51 -4.74 -13.74
N THR A 82 -14.20 -3.55 -14.24
CA THR A 82 -13.06 -3.35 -15.13
C THR A 82 -11.76 -3.65 -14.37
N PRO A 83 -10.88 -4.50 -14.92
CA PRO A 83 -9.57 -4.71 -14.31
C PRO A 83 -8.73 -3.43 -14.32
N LEU A 84 -7.81 -3.31 -13.37
CA LEU A 84 -6.91 -2.17 -13.26
C LEU A 84 -5.54 -2.53 -13.85
N GLY A 85 -5.07 -1.73 -14.78
CA GLY A 85 -3.69 -1.84 -15.26
C GLY A 85 -2.72 -1.33 -14.21
N ILE A 86 -1.59 -2.01 -14.04
CA ILE A 86 -0.57 -1.66 -13.04
C ILE A 86 0.66 -1.08 -13.72
N ARG A 87 1.18 0.00 -13.17
CA ARG A 87 2.50 0.53 -13.55
C ARG A 87 3.55 -0.04 -12.62
N LEU A 88 4.32 -1.00 -13.12
CA LEU A 88 5.32 -1.71 -12.33
C LEU A 88 6.45 -0.79 -11.86
N ASP A 89 6.83 0.21 -12.64
CA ASP A 89 7.86 1.17 -12.22
C ASP A 89 7.41 2.01 -11.03
N THR A 90 6.13 2.36 -10.94
CA THR A 90 5.58 3.03 -9.76
C THR A 90 5.62 2.12 -8.54
N VAL A 91 5.24 0.85 -8.70
CA VAL A 91 5.31 -0.14 -7.62
C VAL A 91 6.75 -0.27 -7.11
N LYS A 92 7.72 -0.35 -8.02
CA LYS A 92 9.13 -0.45 -7.64
C LYS A 92 9.61 0.81 -6.93
N ARG A 93 9.26 1.98 -7.43
CA ARG A 93 9.75 3.24 -6.93
C ARG A 93 9.16 3.59 -5.57
N ILE A 94 7.89 3.31 -5.33
CA ILE A 94 7.23 3.64 -4.06
C ILE A 94 7.25 2.46 -3.10
N ALA A 95 6.66 1.32 -3.47
CA ALA A 95 6.49 0.21 -2.55
C ALA A 95 7.78 -0.57 -2.31
N VAL A 96 8.42 -1.05 -3.36
CA VAL A 96 9.62 -1.89 -3.21
C VAL A 96 10.75 -1.10 -2.56
N LYS A 97 10.97 0.13 -3.02
CA LYS A 97 12.02 0.98 -2.47
C LYS A 97 11.79 1.28 -0.98
N SER A 98 10.55 1.56 -0.59
CA SER A 98 10.23 1.85 0.81
C SER A 98 10.45 0.64 1.71
N VAL A 99 10.11 -0.55 1.24
CA VAL A 99 10.32 -1.80 1.98
C VAL A 99 11.81 -2.12 2.11
N LEU A 100 12.57 -2.02 1.01
CA LEU A 100 14.01 -2.27 1.05
C LEU A 100 14.73 -1.32 2.00
N ARG A 101 14.36 -0.03 1.97
CA ARG A 101 14.91 0.94 2.91
C ARG A 101 14.53 0.58 4.34
N ALA A 102 13.28 0.16 4.58
CA ALA A 102 12.84 -0.20 5.92
C ALA A 102 13.54 -1.44 6.46
N ILE A 103 13.88 -2.41 5.60
CA ILE A 103 14.65 -3.58 6.01
C ILE A 103 16.01 -3.16 6.57
N GLU A 104 16.65 -2.17 5.98
CA GLU A 104 17.97 -1.72 6.39
C GLU A 104 17.95 -0.72 7.54
N GLU A 105 16.96 0.17 7.57
CA GLU A 105 16.99 1.36 8.43
C GLU A 105 15.96 1.38 9.55
N ASN A 106 14.95 0.53 9.50
CA ASN A 106 13.83 0.60 10.44
C ASN A 106 13.66 -0.67 11.25
N ASP A 107 13.07 -0.53 12.43
CA ASP A 107 12.77 -1.65 13.32
C ASP A 107 11.56 -2.44 12.85
N LEU A 108 10.55 -1.74 12.32
CA LEU A 108 9.30 -2.34 11.85
C LEU A 108 9.07 -1.99 10.38
N ILE A 109 8.48 -2.92 9.65
CA ILE A 109 8.04 -2.70 8.28
C ILE A 109 6.53 -2.73 8.23
N LEU A 110 5.95 -1.63 7.77
CA LEU A 110 4.52 -1.49 7.55
C LEU A 110 4.22 -1.81 6.09
N ILE A 111 3.39 -2.81 5.86
CA ILE A 111 2.88 -3.13 4.54
C ILE A 111 1.36 -3.21 4.66
N ASP A 112 0.67 -2.20 4.14
CA ASP A 112 -0.78 -2.16 4.12
C ASP A 112 -1.22 -2.37 2.68
N GLU A 113 -1.66 -3.58 2.38
CA GLU A 113 -2.03 -3.97 1.03
C GLU A 113 -3.54 -3.92 0.80
N VAL A 114 -3.93 -3.77 -0.46
CA VAL A 114 -5.32 -3.89 -0.89
C VAL A 114 -5.59 -5.38 -1.07
N GLY A 115 -6.31 -5.92 -0.13
CA GLY A 115 -6.64 -7.35 -0.13
C GLY A 115 -7.81 -7.73 -1.01
#